data_9f2fb625276824f4dff1b73bd5300930
#
_entry.id   9f2fb625276824f4dff1b73bd5300930
#
_cell.length_a   1.000
_cell.length_b   1.000
_cell.length_c   1.000
_cell.angle_alpha   90.00
_cell.angle_beta   90.00
_cell.angle_gamma   90.00
#
_symmetry.space_group_name_H-M   'P 1'
#
loop_
_entity.id
_entity.type
_entity.pdbx_description
1 polymer ?
#
loop_
_entity_poly.entity_id
_entity_poly.type
_entity_poly.pdbx_seq_one_letter_code
_entity_poly.pdbx_strand_id
1 'polypeptide(L)'
;MKHIKNLVVFLNLIIFSNFILADYQLRNLNVPYGFEISILAKDLKSPRQIAETKNGHLIVGSKKGSEVIALIKESSGGEYTEVVVANGLENPAGVAFYDGDLYFAEMDTIWIIKDIDSWIGSGSKTLPKKSIYMNDLPSETWHGLKYIDFGPDGNLYIPV
;
A
#
# COMPACT_ATOMS: atom_id res chain seq x y z
N MET A 1 19.55 -15.56 -44.36
CA MET A 1 20.06 -14.50 -43.45
C MET A 1 19.28 -13.18 -43.49
N LYS A 2 18.36 -12.93 -44.46
CA LYS A 2 17.57 -11.67 -44.51
C LYS A 2 16.35 -11.63 -43.58
N HIS A 3 15.80 -12.78 -43.16
CA HIS A 3 14.57 -12.83 -42.33
C HIS A 3 14.81 -12.61 -40.82
N ILE A 4 16.04 -12.83 -40.32
CA ILE A 4 16.36 -12.66 -38.88
C ILE A 4 16.49 -11.19 -38.49
N LYS A 5 16.95 -10.33 -39.42
CA LYS A 5 17.10 -8.88 -39.16
C LYS A 5 15.74 -8.17 -38.96
N ASN A 6 14.71 -8.63 -39.66
CA ASN A 6 13.36 -8.03 -39.53
C ASN A 6 12.66 -8.45 -38.25
N LEU A 7 12.95 -9.64 -37.71
CA LEU A 7 12.34 -10.12 -36.47
C LEU A 7 12.89 -9.35 -35.23
N VAL A 8 14.18 -8.98 -35.23
CA VAL A 8 14.79 -8.22 -34.14
C VAL A 8 14.25 -6.78 -34.09
N VAL A 9 13.97 -6.15 -35.23
CA VAL A 9 13.39 -4.81 -35.30
C VAL A 9 11.94 -4.80 -34.78
N PHE A 10 11.14 -5.83 -35.07
CA PHE A 10 9.76 -5.94 -34.53
C PHE A 10 9.73 -6.19 -33.03
N LEU A 11 10.65 -6.98 -32.49
CA LEU A 11 10.71 -7.27 -31.05
C LEU A 11 11.09 -6.02 -30.23
N ASN A 12 11.95 -5.16 -30.77
CA ASN A 12 12.29 -3.89 -30.10
C ASN A 12 11.16 -2.85 -30.12
N LEU A 13 10.25 -2.88 -31.10
CA LEU A 13 9.11 -1.95 -31.14
C LEU A 13 8.03 -2.29 -30.09
N ILE A 14 7.88 -3.56 -29.71
CA ILE A 14 6.89 -4.01 -28.72
C ILE A 14 7.30 -3.65 -27.27
N ILE A 15 8.60 -3.59 -26.98
CA ILE A 15 9.11 -3.27 -25.63
C ILE A 15 8.98 -1.78 -25.33
N PHE A 16 9.00 -0.89 -26.33
CA PHE A 16 8.87 0.56 -26.11
C PHE A 16 7.42 1.05 -25.93
N SER A 17 6.42 0.25 -26.28
CA SER A 17 5.02 0.70 -26.23
C SER A 17 4.41 0.77 -24.82
N ASN A 18 4.97 0.04 -23.84
CA ASN A 18 4.40 0.00 -22.48
C ASN A 18 4.81 1.19 -21.60
N PHE A 19 5.91 1.86 -21.89
CA PHE A 19 6.36 3.04 -21.12
C PHE A 19 5.59 4.32 -21.50
N ILE A 20 5.07 4.40 -22.71
CA ILE A 20 4.39 5.62 -23.21
C ILE A 20 2.96 5.76 -22.67
N LEU A 21 2.28 4.62 -22.35
CA LEU A 21 0.88 4.65 -21.94
C LEU A 21 0.67 5.16 -20.50
N ALA A 22 1.58 4.87 -19.58
CA ALA A 22 1.47 5.33 -18.20
C ALA A 22 1.71 6.85 -18.07
N ASP A 23 2.68 7.38 -18.80
CA ASP A 23 3.02 8.81 -18.82
C ASP A 23 1.90 9.64 -19.52
N TYR A 24 1.25 9.07 -20.52
CA TYR A 24 0.14 9.70 -21.23
C TYR A 24 -1.11 9.92 -20.34
N GLN A 25 -1.38 9.04 -19.40
CA GLN A 25 -2.54 9.16 -18.50
C GLN A 25 -2.40 10.34 -17.52
N LEU A 26 -1.23 10.57 -16.94
CA LEU A 26 -1.00 11.69 -16.03
C LEU A 26 -1.12 13.05 -16.72
N ARG A 27 -0.67 13.17 -17.96
CA ARG A 27 -0.74 14.41 -18.76
C ARG A 27 -2.18 14.86 -19.07
N ASN A 28 -3.14 13.96 -18.99
CA ASN A 28 -4.56 14.25 -19.21
C ASN A 28 -5.30 14.67 -17.92
N LEU A 29 -4.62 14.69 -16.78
CA LEU A 29 -5.20 15.10 -15.52
C LEU A 29 -4.95 16.58 -15.27
N ASN A 30 -6.02 17.33 -14.96
CA ASN A 30 -5.92 18.73 -14.57
C ASN A 30 -5.79 18.82 -13.05
N VAL A 31 -4.74 19.49 -12.60
CA VAL A 31 -4.52 19.79 -11.18
C VAL A 31 -4.59 21.30 -10.96
N PRO A 32 -5.07 21.79 -9.81
CA PRO A 32 -5.09 23.21 -9.49
C PRO A 32 -3.67 23.82 -9.49
N TYR A 33 -3.59 25.11 -9.68
CA TYR A 33 -2.32 25.84 -9.59
C TYR A 33 -1.65 25.62 -8.23
N GLY A 34 -0.36 25.31 -8.26
CA GLY A 34 0.44 25.00 -7.06
C GLY A 34 0.41 23.53 -6.63
N PHE A 35 -0.32 22.65 -7.36
CA PHE A 35 -0.30 21.21 -7.14
C PHE A 35 0.43 20.49 -8.28
N GLU A 36 1.08 19.39 -7.93
CA GLU A 36 1.70 18.47 -8.87
C GLU A 36 1.11 17.08 -8.67
N ILE A 37 1.01 16.31 -9.76
CA ILE A 37 0.59 14.90 -9.72
C ILE A 37 1.73 14.00 -10.15
N SER A 38 1.99 12.97 -9.36
CA SER A 38 3.01 11.96 -9.65
C SER A 38 2.51 10.56 -9.30
N ILE A 39 3.15 9.55 -9.87
CA ILE A 39 2.93 8.15 -9.47
C ILE A 39 3.92 7.83 -8.35
N LEU A 40 3.36 7.47 -7.19
CA LEU A 40 4.15 7.11 -6.01
C LEU A 40 4.56 5.63 -6.03
N ALA A 41 3.62 4.73 -6.38
CA ALA A 41 3.83 3.30 -6.50
C ALA A 41 2.96 2.73 -7.62
N LYS A 42 3.38 1.61 -8.22
CA LYS A 42 2.69 0.93 -9.31
C LYS A 42 2.38 -0.50 -8.91
N ASP A 43 1.42 -1.11 -9.63
CA ASP A 43 1.11 -2.54 -9.53
C ASP A 43 0.62 -3.01 -8.14
N LEU A 44 0.26 -2.08 -7.24
CA LEU A 44 -0.35 -2.41 -5.96
C LEU A 44 -1.69 -3.11 -6.16
N LYS A 45 -1.87 -4.23 -5.48
CA LYS A 45 -3.06 -5.07 -5.62
C LYS A 45 -4.28 -4.48 -4.90
N SER A 46 -5.14 -3.78 -5.63
CA SER A 46 -6.38 -3.17 -5.10
C SER A 46 -6.17 -2.31 -3.84
N PRO A 47 -5.28 -1.31 -3.85
CA PRO A 47 -5.02 -0.48 -2.68
C PRO A 47 -6.28 0.26 -2.23
N ARG A 48 -6.41 0.48 -0.92
CA ARG A 48 -7.57 1.13 -0.32
C ARG A 48 -7.17 2.25 0.63
N GLN A 49 -7.08 1.97 1.91
CA GLN A 49 -6.70 2.98 2.89
C GLN A 49 -5.18 3.12 2.97
N ILE A 50 -4.73 4.33 3.26
CA ILE A 50 -3.33 4.65 3.48
C ILE A 50 -3.22 5.31 4.86
N ALA A 51 -2.24 4.88 5.65
CA ALA A 51 -1.84 5.53 6.88
C ALA A 51 -0.37 5.95 6.79
N GLU A 52 -0.03 7.11 7.33
CA GLU A 52 1.35 7.58 7.39
C GLU A 52 1.93 7.29 8.77
N THR A 53 3.15 6.73 8.82
CA THR A 53 3.87 6.52 10.07
C THR A 53 4.57 7.80 10.52
N LYS A 54 5.05 7.83 11.75
CA LYS A 54 5.77 8.99 12.30
C LYS A 54 7.01 9.36 11.47
N ASN A 55 7.66 8.39 10.82
CA ASN A 55 8.84 8.60 9.99
C ASN A 55 8.51 8.88 8.52
N GLY A 56 7.22 9.04 8.17
CA GLY A 56 6.76 9.39 6.82
C GLY A 56 6.71 8.21 5.85
N HIS A 57 6.76 6.97 6.35
CA HIS A 57 6.44 5.78 5.56
C HIS A 57 4.94 5.66 5.38
N LEU A 58 4.49 5.14 4.23
CA LEU A 58 3.07 4.98 3.96
C LEU A 58 2.70 3.49 4.06
N ILE A 59 1.72 3.19 4.88
CA ILE A 59 1.16 1.85 5.00
C ILE A 59 -0.10 1.77 4.15
N VAL A 60 -0.19 0.74 3.32
CA VAL A 60 -1.28 0.59 2.34
C VAL A 60 -2.02 -0.71 2.61
N GLY A 61 -3.31 -0.58 2.89
CA GLY A 61 -4.25 -1.70 2.96
C GLY A 61 -4.80 -2.06 1.58
N SER A 62 -5.38 -3.26 1.43
CA SER A 62 -5.91 -3.74 0.15
C SER A 62 -7.27 -4.43 0.26
N LYS A 63 -8.13 -4.25 -0.76
CA LYS A 63 -9.47 -4.86 -0.80
C LYS A 63 -9.47 -6.32 -1.27
N LYS A 64 -8.64 -6.67 -2.23
CA LYS A 64 -8.60 -8.01 -2.85
C LYS A 64 -7.20 -8.60 -2.75
N GLY A 65 -6.38 -8.01 -1.93
CA GLY A 65 -5.05 -8.49 -1.60
C GLY A 65 -5.08 -9.36 -0.34
N SER A 66 -3.98 -10.02 -0.10
CA SER A 66 -3.74 -10.80 1.12
C SER A 66 -2.61 -10.18 1.95
N GLU A 67 -2.27 -8.92 1.66
CA GLU A 67 -1.07 -8.27 2.21
C GLU A 67 -1.38 -6.83 2.61
N VAL A 68 -0.68 -6.38 3.64
CA VAL A 68 -0.48 -4.98 3.98
C VAL A 68 0.95 -4.62 3.58
N ILE A 69 1.12 -3.50 2.86
CA ILE A 69 2.39 -3.07 2.27
C ILE A 69 2.82 -1.77 2.93
N ALA A 70 4.10 -1.66 3.26
CA ALA A 70 4.75 -0.39 3.56
C ALA A 70 5.46 0.13 2.31
N LEU A 71 5.21 1.38 1.97
CA LEU A 71 6.01 2.17 1.05
C LEU A 71 7.02 2.94 1.91
N ILE A 72 8.25 2.45 1.91
CA ILE A 72 9.32 3.00 2.74
C ILE A 72 9.95 4.17 2.00
N LYS A 73 9.90 5.34 2.61
CA LYS A 73 10.51 6.55 2.08
C LYS A 73 12.03 6.45 2.18
N GLU A 74 12.71 6.54 1.04
CA GLU A 74 14.17 6.54 1.00
C GLU A 74 14.74 7.87 1.52
N SER A 75 15.85 7.79 2.25
CA SER A 75 16.52 8.97 2.84
C SER A 75 17.04 9.96 1.80
N SER A 76 17.31 9.50 0.59
CA SER A 76 17.78 10.31 -0.55
C SER A 76 16.67 11.12 -1.23
N GLY A 77 15.41 10.92 -0.87
CA GLY A 77 14.24 11.65 -1.38
C GLY A 77 13.74 11.15 -2.74
N GLY A 78 12.43 11.02 -2.86
CA GLY A 78 11.70 10.84 -4.13
C GLY A 78 11.25 9.43 -4.45
N GLU A 79 11.97 8.39 -4.07
CA GLU A 79 11.56 7.01 -4.34
C GLU A 79 11.09 6.29 -3.06
N TYR A 80 10.14 5.35 -3.25
CA TYR A 80 9.64 4.50 -2.19
C TYR A 80 9.97 3.05 -2.53
N THR A 81 10.44 2.31 -1.53
CA THR A 81 10.64 0.86 -1.62
C THR A 81 9.43 0.15 -1.04
N GLU A 82 8.87 -0.80 -1.78
CA GLU A 82 7.74 -1.62 -1.33
C GLU A 82 8.23 -2.78 -0.46
N VAL A 83 7.63 -2.91 0.72
CA VAL A 83 7.91 -4.01 1.66
C VAL A 83 6.61 -4.55 2.22
N VAL A 84 6.43 -5.87 2.18
CA VAL A 84 5.29 -6.53 2.83
C VAL A 84 5.49 -6.50 4.34
N VAL A 85 4.51 -5.97 5.09
CA VAL A 85 4.52 -5.93 6.56
C VAL A 85 3.59 -6.97 7.19
N ALA A 86 2.58 -7.41 6.47
CA ALA A 86 1.74 -8.53 6.88
C ALA A 86 1.22 -9.26 5.65
N ASN A 87 1.05 -10.58 5.76
CA ASN A 87 0.49 -11.41 4.69
C ASN A 87 -0.47 -12.48 5.25
N GLY A 88 -1.04 -13.28 4.33
CA GLY A 88 -2.00 -14.33 4.68
C GLY A 88 -3.31 -13.77 5.25
N LEU A 89 -3.73 -12.59 4.79
CA LEU A 89 -4.88 -11.84 5.25
C LEU A 89 -6.04 -11.92 4.25
N GLU A 90 -7.27 -11.71 4.74
CA GLU A 90 -8.46 -11.61 3.91
C GLU A 90 -8.95 -10.16 3.85
N ASN A 91 -8.80 -9.52 2.67
CA ASN A 91 -9.25 -8.15 2.43
C ASN A 91 -8.80 -7.13 3.49
N PRO A 92 -7.50 -7.01 3.83
CA PRO A 92 -7.02 -6.08 4.84
C PRO A 92 -7.12 -4.62 4.36
N ALA A 93 -8.33 -4.08 4.30
CA ALA A 93 -8.61 -2.81 3.63
C ALA A 93 -8.27 -1.60 4.49
N GLY A 94 -8.55 -1.66 5.77
CA GLY A 94 -8.31 -0.58 6.71
C GLY A 94 -6.94 -0.64 7.35
N VAL A 95 -6.29 0.51 7.46
CA VAL A 95 -4.99 0.67 8.13
C VAL A 95 -4.98 1.97 8.94
N ALA A 96 -4.41 1.95 10.13
CA ALA A 96 -4.23 3.13 10.96
C ALA A 96 -2.89 3.05 11.70
N PHE A 97 -2.28 4.21 11.92
CA PHE A 97 -1.05 4.33 12.70
C PHE A 97 -1.33 5.19 13.93
N TYR A 98 -0.96 4.68 15.09
CA TYR A 98 -1.13 5.41 16.35
C TYR A 98 -0.05 5.03 17.36
N ASP A 99 0.58 6.03 17.93
CA ASP A 99 1.60 5.90 19.00
C ASP A 99 2.70 4.86 18.71
N GLY A 100 3.19 4.82 17.45
CA GLY A 100 4.25 3.91 17.01
C GLY A 100 3.75 2.58 16.48
N ASP A 101 2.49 2.23 16.72
CA ASP A 101 1.91 0.96 16.36
C ASP A 101 1.09 1.02 15.06
N LEU A 102 1.16 -0.04 14.27
CA LEU A 102 0.32 -0.22 13.11
C LEU A 102 -0.88 -1.10 13.44
N TYR A 103 -2.07 -0.60 13.12
CA TYR A 103 -3.32 -1.34 13.18
C TYR A 103 -3.82 -1.60 11.77
N PHE A 104 -4.39 -2.79 11.51
CA PHE A 104 -5.01 -3.10 10.23
C PHE A 104 -6.18 -4.05 10.38
N ALA A 105 -7.17 -3.89 9.51
CA ALA A 105 -8.47 -4.52 9.64
C ALA A 105 -8.74 -5.51 8.52
N GLU A 106 -9.03 -6.75 8.87
CA GLU A 106 -9.81 -7.71 8.08
C GLU A 106 -11.32 -7.48 8.29
N MET A 107 -12.16 -8.43 7.86
CA MET A 107 -13.61 -8.26 7.96
C MET A 107 -14.11 -8.25 9.42
N ASP A 108 -13.60 -9.12 10.24
CA ASP A 108 -14.01 -9.35 11.63
C ASP A 108 -12.90 -9.14 12.66
N THR A 109 -11.67 -8.91 12.19
CA THR A 109 -10.48 -8.90 13.04
C THR A 109 -9.66 -7.64 12.81
N ILE A 110 -9.28 -6.98 13.90
CA ILE A 110 -8.26 -5.94 13.90
C ILE A 110 -6.96 -6.54 14.43
N TRP A 111 -5.91 -6.37 13.67
CA TRP A 111 -4.56 -6.78 14.02
C TRP A 111 -3.72 -5.57 14.47
N ILE A 112 -2.68 -5.86 15.23
CA ILE A 112 -1.68 -4.87 15.65
C ILE A 112 -0.26 -5.38 15.42
N ILE A 113 0.59 -4.51 14.91
CA ILE A 113 2.05 -4.67 14.89
C ILE A 113 2.63 -3.54 15.73
N LYS A 114 3.36 -3.91 16.78
CA LYS A 114 4.02 -2.96 17.67
C LYS A 114 5.29 -2.37 17.03
N ASP A 115 5.55 -1.09 17.30
CA ASP A 115 6.78 -0.39 16.91
C ASP A 115 7.14 -0.56 15.42
N ILE A 116 6.18 -0.34 14.52
CA ILE A 116 6.37 -0.58 13.09
C ILE A 116 7.54 0.23 12.49
N ASP A 117 7.73 1.48 12.92
CA ASP A 117 8.85 2.30 12.44
C ASP A 117 10.21 1.72 12.86
N SER A 118 10.31 1.15 14.06
CA SER A 118 11.53 0.47 14.54
C SER A 118 11.82 -0.78 13.72
N TRP A 119 10.77 -1.55 13.37
CA TRP A 119 10.92 -2.72 12.50
C TRP A 119 11.38 -2.31 11.09
N ILE A 120 10.77 -1.29 10.49
CA ILE A 120 11.19 -0.74 9.19
C ILE A 120 12.65 -0.31 9.26
N GLY A 121 13.03 0.48 10.26
CA GLY A 121 14.39 0.99 10.45
C GLY A 121 15.44 -0.09 10.68
N SER A 122 15.05 -1.27 11.16
CA SER A 122 15.96 -2.41 11.35
C SER A 122 16.40 -3.08 10.04
N GLY A 123 15.70 -2.83 8.93
CA GLY A 123 15.93 -3.51 7.64
C GLY A 123 15.70 -5.01 7.69
N SER A 124 14.90 -5.49 8.64
CA SER A 124 14.60 -6.92 8.82
C SER A 124 14.04 -7.54 7.55
N LYS A 125 14.46 -8.76 7.25
CA LYS A 125 13.95 -9.59 6.15
C LYS A 125 12.81 -10.51 6.56
N THR A 126 12.53 -10.62 7.87
CA THR A 126 11.42 -11.41 8.40
C THR A 126 10.24 -10.49 8.69
N LEU A 127 9.02 -10.98 8.46
CA LEU A 127 7.81 -10.21 8.77
C LEU A 127 7.77 -9.83 10.25
N PRO A 128 7.26 -8.65 10.59
CA PRO A 128 7.04 -8.25 11.97
C PRO A 128 5.98 -9.15 12.62
N LYS A 129 6.07 -9.32 13.93
CA LYS A 129 5.08 -10.08 14.67
C LYS A 129 3.76 -9.31 14.75
N LYS A 130 2.70 -9.86 14.17
CA LYS A 130 1.33 -9.36 14.38
C LYS A 130 0.64 -10.11 15.52
N SER A 131 -0.29 -9.45 16.21
CA SER A 131 -1.19 -10.03 17.21
C SER A 131 -2.61 -9.51 17.01
N ILE A 132 -3.58 -10.26 17.49
CA ILE A 132 -4.99 -9.84 17.45
C ILE A 132 -5.16 -8.70 18.47
N TYR A 133 -5.72 -7.58 18.01
CA TYR A 133 -6.17 -6.48 18.85
C TYR A 133 -7.65 -6.68 19.26
N MET A 134 -8.48 -7.07 18.28
CA MET A 134 -9.91 -7.34 18.45
C MET A 134 -10.37 -8.33 17.35
N ASN A 135 -11.29 -9.25 17.65
CA ASN A 135 -11.75 -10.27 16.70
C ASN A 135 -13.22 -10.66 16.82
N ASP A 136 -14.05 -9.76 17.32
CA ASP A 136 -15.49 -9.95 17.54
C ASP A 136 -16.35 -8.96 16.73
N LEU A 137 -15.80 -8.44 15.62
CA LEU A 137 -16.51 -7.55 14.73
C LEU A 137 -17.47 -8.32 13.81
N PRO A 138 -18.54 -7.67 13.31
CA PRO A 138 -19.42 -8.28 12.30
C PRO A 138 -18.64 -8.73 11.06
N SER A 139 -18.91 -9.95 10.60
CA SER A 139 -18.17 -10.63 9.49
C SER A 139 -18.95 -10.65 8.18
N GLU A 140 -20.07 -9.94 8.07
CA GLU A 140 -20.87 -9.84 6.84
C GLU A 140 -20.03 -9.29 5.69
N THR A 141 -20.04 -9.99 4.55
CA THR A 141 -19.25 -9.63 3.39
C THR A 141 -19.79 -8.42 2.63
N TRP A 142 -21.10 -8.16 2.75
CA TRP A 142 -21.76 -7.01 2.15
C TRP A 142 -21.50 -5.76 2.99
N HIS A 143 -20.77 -4.81 2.42
CA HIS A 143 -20.29 -3.59 3.10
C HIS A 143 -19.36 -3.86 4.32
N GLY A 144 -18.78 -5.05 4.44
CA GLY A 144 -18.02 -5.48 5.61
C GLY A 144 -16.60 -4.93 5.72
N LEU A 145 -16.07 -4.20 4.71
CA LEU A 145 -14.72 -3.62 4.80
C LEU A 145 -14.65 -2.58 5.92
N LYS A 146 -13.69 -2.74 6.81
CA LYS A 146 -13.45 -1.83 7.93
C LYS A 146 -12.38 -0.82 7.54
N TYR A 147 -12.74 0.47 7.43
CA TYR A 147 -11.80 1.58 7.32
C TYR A 147 -11.63 2.17 8.71
N ILE A 148 -10.47 2.01 9.29
CA ILE A 148 -10.22 2.35 10.68
C ILE A 148 -9.36 3.60 10.80
N ASP A 149 -9.59 4.38 11.88
CA ASP A 149 -8.72 5.52 12.19
C ASP A 149 -8.78 5.86 13.68
N PHE A 150 -7.78 6.58 14.17
CA PHE A 150 -7.76 7.09 15.52
C PHE A 150 -8.28 8.53 15.59
N GLY A 151 -9.21 8.78 16.49
CA GLY A 151 -9.66 10.13 16.78
C GLY A 151 -8.66 10.93 17.63
N PRO A 152 -8.89 12.26 17.75
CA PRO A 152 -8.04 13.11 18.58
C PRO A 152 -8.11 12.78 20.08
N ASP A 153 -9.09 11.98 20.47
CA ASP A 153 -9.28 11.45 21.82
C ASP A 153 -8.50 10.14 22.08
N GLY A 154 -7.75 9.65 21.07
CA GLY A 154 -6.98 8.42 21.13
C GLY A 154 -7.81 7.14 21.02
N ASN A 155 -9.12 7.25 20.73
CA ASN A 155 -9.97 6.09 20.47
C ASN A 155 -9.87 5.61 19.03
N LEU A 156 -9.86 4.29 18.82
CA LEU A 156 -9.95 3.68 17.50
C LEU A 156 -11.41 3.65 17.05
N TYR A 157 -11.70 4.29 15.93
CA TYR A 157 -13.01 4.32 15.29
C TYR A 157 -13.09 3.24 14.20
N ILE A 158 -14.09 2.37 14.32
CA ILE A 158 -14.29 1.23 13.43
C ILE A 158 -15.72 1.30 12.89
N PRO A 159 -15.96 1.62 11.61
CA PRO A 159 -17.28 1.55 11.01
C PRO A 159 -17.70 0.09 10.81
N VAL A 160 -18.90 -0.24 11.17
CA VAL A 160 -19.49 -1.56 11.07
C VAL A 160 -20.88 -1.48 10.44
#